data_57b2896167438f5dd9c4e3d417f62fb1
#
_entry.id   57b2896167438f5dd9c4e3d417f62fb1
#
_cell.length_a   1.000
_cell.length_b   1.000
_cell.length_c   1.000
_cell.angle_alpha   90.00
_cell.angle_beta   90.00
_cell.angle_gamma   90.00
#
_symmetry.space_group_name_H-M   'P 1'
#
loop_
_entity.id
_entity.type
_entity.pdbx_description
1 polymer ?
#
loop_
_entity_poly.entity_id
_entity_poly.type
_entity_poly.pdbx_seq_one_letter_code
_entity_poly.pdbx_strand_id
1 'polypeptide(L)'
;MEISKSIINHAVMRTKEEQIMNYKFDGAKVYFTSDTHFNHANIIGFCIRPFKNVNEMNEALIANWNRVVGADDIVFHLGDFCLGGSAEWTNVLNRIEWENLSYCREP
;
A
#
# COMPACT_ATOMS: atom_id res chain seq x y z
N MET A 1 -9.06 6.67 11.54
CA MET A 1 -8.52 6.44 10.18
C MET A 1 -8.53 7.67 9.30
N GLU A 2 -9.10 8.77 9.76
CA GLU A 2 -9.11 10.02 9.00
C GLU A 2 -7.71 10.59 8.78
N ILE A 3 -6.82 10.43 9.77
CA ILE A 3 -5.44 10.91 9.64
C ILE A 3 -4.74 10.20 8.48
N SER A 4 -4.93 8.89 8.37
CA SER A 4 -4.31 8.10 7.30
C SER A 4 -4.85 8.46 5.93
N LYS A 5 -6.16 8.71 5.83
CA LYS A 5 -6.77 9.21 4.59
C LYS A 5 -6.19 10.55 4.19
N SER A 6 -6.00 11.43 5.15
CA SER A 6 -5.40 12.75 4.91
C SER A 6 -3.98 12.59 4.37
N ILE A 7 -3.20 11.67 4.91
CA ILE A 7 -1.85 11.39 4.44
C ILE A 7 -1.88 10.88 3.00
N ILE A 8 -2.78 9.96 2.68
CA ILE A 8 -2.91 9.43 1.32
C ILE A 8 -3.28 10.53 0.33
N ASN A 9 -4.28 11.35 0.67
CA ASN A 9 -4.71 12.43 -0.20
C ASN A 9 -3.59 13.44 -0.41
N HIS A 10 -2.86 13.76 0.65
CA HIS A 10 -1.75 14.68 0.62
C HIS A 10 -0.62 14.15 -0.29
N ALA A 11 -0.34 12.86 -0.20
CA ALA A 11 0.68 12.21 -1.02
C ALA A 11 0.35 12.29 -2.51
N VAL A 12 -0.92 12.14 -2.86
CA VAL A 12 -1.38 12.24 -4.26
C VAL A 12 -1.17 13.64 -4.82
N MET A 13 -1.22 14.67 -3.97
CA MET A 13 -1.15 16.08 -4.36
C MET A 13 0.27 16.66 -4.34
N ARG A 14 1.26 15.89 -3.89
CA ARG A 14 2.65 16.36 -3.77
C ARG A 14 3.60 15.56 -4.63
N THR A 15 4.75 16.16 -4.95
CA THR A 15 5.84 15.43 -5.58
C THR A 15 6.46 14.45 -4.58
N LYS A 16 7.15 13.44 -5.11
CA LYS A 16 7.84 12.46 -4.26
C LYS A 16 8.88 13.12 -3.35
N GLU A 17 9.60 14.08 -3.88
CA GLU A 17 10.62 14.82 -3.13
C GLU A 17 10.00 15.59 -1.97
N GLU A 18 8.88 16.26 -2.22
CA GLU A 18 8.18 17.00 -1.17
C GLU A 18 7.67 16.08 -0.07
N GLN A 19 7.14 14.91 -0.44
CA GLN A 19 6.68 13.93 0.52
C GLN A 19 7.82 13.45 1.43
N ILE A 20 8.96 13.11 0.84
CA ILE A 20 10.11 12.63 1.59
C ILE A 20 10.64 13.71 2.52
N MET A 21 10.76 14.94 2.05
CA MET A 21 11.31 16.04 2.83
C MET A 21 10.44 16.45 4.00
N ASN A 22 9.12 16.23 3.91
CA ASN A 22 8.19 16.64 4.95
C ASN A 22 7.98 15.59 6.03
N TYR A 23 8.47 14.37 5.84
CA TYR A 23 8.36 13.34 6.86
C TYR A 23 9.51 13.41 7.84
N LYS A 24 9.18 13.26 9.12
CA LYS A 24 10.16 13.12 10.18
C LYS A 24 10.33 11.64 10.46
N PHE A 25 11.56 11.18 10.41
CA PHE A 25 11.87 9.75 10.53
C PHE A 25 12.38 9.38 11.92
N ASP A 26 11.76 9.89 12.96
CA ASP A 26 12.19 9.73 14.37
C ASP A 26 12.10 8.26 14.81
N GLY A 27 13.09 7.47 14.45
CA GLY A 27 13.16 6.05 14.81
C GLY A 27 12.25 5.15 14.01
N ALA A 28 11.37 5.70 13.16
CA ALA A 28 10.50 4.91 12.30
C ALA A 28 11.28 4.38 11.10
N LYS A 29 10.90 3.18 10.65
CA LYS A 29 11.43 2.64 9.40
C LYS A 29 10.62 3.16 8.24
N VAL A 30 11.27 3.32 7.10
CA VAL A 30 10.66 3.80 5.88
C VAL A 30 10.75 2.71 4.83
N TYR A 31 9.62 2.37 4.24
CA TYR A 31 9.55 1.37 3.18
C TYR A 31 9.02 1.97 1.91
N PHE A 32 9.57 1.53 0.79
CA PHE A 32 9.05 1.84 -0.54
C PHE A 32 8.61 0.53 -1.18
N THR A 33 7.41 0.52 -1.74
CA THR A 33 6.88 -0.64 -2.45
C THR A 33 6.01 -0.22 -3.61
N SER A 34 5.66 -1.17 -4.46
CA SER A 34 4.74 -0.94 -5.56
C SER A 34 4.19 -2.27 -6.06
N ASP A 35 3.19 -2.19 -6.94
CA ASP A 35 2.72 -3.35 -7.70
C ASP A 35 2.23 -4.50 -6.83
N THR A 36 1.56 -4.21 -5.71
CA THR A 36 0.95 -5.25 -4.89
C THR A 36 -0.19 -5.93 -5.65
N HIS A 37 -0.98 -5.16 -6.40
CA HIS A 37 -2.07 -5.67 -7.20
C HIS A 37 -3.10 -6.46 -6.40
N PHE A 38 -3.49 -5.96 -5.24
CA PHE A 38 -4.58 -6.57 -4.48
C PHE A 38 -5.83 -6.72 -5.34
N ASN A 39 -6.53 -7.83 -5.21
CA ASN A 39 -7.76 -8.15 -5.96
C ASN A 39 -7.59 -8.31 -7.46
N HIS A 40 -6.38 -8.34 -7.96
CA HIS A 40 -6.12 -8.44 -9.39
C HIS A 40 -5.82 -9.90 -9.77
N ALA A 41 -6.89 -10.68 -10.02
CA ALA A 41 -6.76 -12.12 -10.30
C ALA A 41 -5.86 -12.39 -11.52
N ASN A 42 -5.98 -11.60 -12.57
CA ASN A 42 -5.23 -11.82 -13.81
C ASN A 42 -3.73 -11.61 -13.66
N ILE A 43 -3.29 -10.85 -12.64
CA ILE A 43 -1.86 -10.63 -12.42
C ILE A 43 -1.12 -11.91 -12.05
N ILE A 44 -1.84 -12.88 -11.49
CA ILE A 44 -1.26 -14.18 -11.13
C ILE A 44 -0.67 -14.84 -12.37
N GLY A 45 -1.44 -14.86 -13.46
CA GLY A 45 -0.98 -15.41 -14.73
C GLY A 45 0.07 -14.55 -15.41
N PHE A 46 -0.15 -13.25 -15.46
CA PHE A 46 0.76 -12.31 -16.15
C PHE A 46 2.15 -12.28 -15.52
N CYS A 47 2.22 -12.33 -14.20
CA CYS A 47 3.50 -12.23 -13.47
C CYS A 47 3.96 -13.56 -12.91
N ILE A 48 3.30 -14.65 -13.25
CA ILE A 48 3.61 -16.00 -12.78
C ILE A 48 3.76 -16.01 -11.24
N ARG A 49 2.78 -15.43 -10.56
CA ARG A 49 2.77 -15.42 -9.08
C ARG A 49 2.36 -16.81 -8.57
N PRO A 50 2.95 -17.28 -7.47
CA PRO A 50 2.75 -18.66 -6.98
C PRO A 50 1.48 -18.82 -6.14
N PHE A 51 0.34 -18.42 -6.69
CA PHE A 51 -0.95 -18.50 -5.98
C PHE A 51 -1.99 -19.18 -6.85
N LYS A 52 -2.89 -19.93 -6.21
CA LYS A 52 -3.96 -20.65 -6.89
C LYS A 52 -5.11 -19.74 -7.32
N ASN A 53 -5.37 -18.69 -6.52
CA ASN A 53 -6.46 -17.76 -6.77
C ASN A 53 -6.16 -16.42 -6.11
N VAL A 54 -6.99 -15.43 -6.39
CA VAL A 54 -6.81 -14.07 -5.89
C VAL A 54 -6.95 -13.99 -4.37
N ASN A 55 -7.79 -14.81 -3.76
CA ASN A 55 -7.94 -14.81 -2.30
C ASN A 55 -6.66 -15.27 -1.62
N GLU A 56 -6.05 -16.34 -2.13
CA GLU A 56 -4.78 -16.84 -1.60
C GLU A 56 -3.69 -15.78 -1.76
N MET A 57 -3.64 -15.13 -2.91
CA MET A 57 -2.69 -14.04 -3.16
C MET A 57 -2.89 -12.88 -2.18
N ASN A 58 -4.13 -12.42 -2.04
CA ASN A 58 -4.43 -11.31 -1.13
C ASN A 58 -4.02 -11.63 0.31
N GLU A 59 -4.33 -12.83 0.78
CA GLU A 59 -3.97 -13.24 2.14
C GLU A 59 -2.47 -13.29 2.34
N ALA A 60 -1.73 -13.78 1.37
CA ALA A 60 -0.27 -13.81 1.42
C ALA A 60 0.32 -12.40 1.43
N LEU A 61 -0.19 -11.50 0.59
CA LEU A 61 0.27 -10.12 0.54
C LEU A 61 0.01 -9.38 1.85
N ILE A 62 -1.18 -9.58 2.43
CA ILE A 62 -1.53 -8.97 3.72
C ILE A 62 -0.61 -9.49 4.83
N ALA A 63 -0.42 -10.80 4.89
CA ALA A 63 0.44 -11.42 5.91
C ALA A 63 1.88 -10.92 5.80
N ASN A 64 2.40 -10.85 4.58
CA ASN A 64 3.76 -10.38 4.35
C ASN A 64 3.92 -8.91 4.70
N TRP A 65 2.95 -8.09 4.33
CA TRP A 65 2.94 -6.67 4.67
C TRP A 65 3.00 -6.48 6.19
N ASN A 66 2.07 -7.11 6.90
CA ASN A 66 1.95 -6.94 8.35
C ASN A 66 3.12 -7.56 9.13
N ARG A 67 3.79 -8.52 8.54
CA ARG A 67 4.99 -9.09 9.17
C ARG A 67 6.16 -8.10 9.18
N VAL A 68 6.23 -7.25 8.17
CA VAL A 68 7.36 -6.33 7.95
C VAL A 68 7.05 -4.94 8.47
N VAL A 69 5.85 -4.43 8.22
CA VAL A 69 5.48 -3.05 8.53
C VAL A 69 4.85 -2.98 9.91
N GLY A 70 5.45 -2.19 10.79
CA GLY A 70 4.90 -1.93 12.12
C GLY A 70 3.99 -0.71 12.14
N ALA A 71 3.30 -0.51 13.25
CA ALA A 71 2.30 0.56 13.40
C ALA A 71 2.89 1.96 13.20
N ASP A 72 4.14 2.16 13.57
CA ASP A 72 4.80 3.47 13.49
C ASP A 72 5.64 3.63 12.23
N ASP A 73 5.71 2.62 11.40
CA ASP A 73 6.51 2.65 10.19
C ASP A 73 5.82 3.42 9.08
N ILE A 74 6.60 3.94 8.15
CA ILE A 74 6.12 4.74 7.03
C ILE A 74 6.26 3.92 5.76
N VAL A 75 5.20 3.86 4.96
CA VAL A 75 5.22 3.15 3.68
C VAL A 75 4.86 4.13 2.57
N PHE A 76 5.71 4.17 1.55
CA PHE A 76 5.41 4.86 0.29
C PHE A 76 5.06 3.81 -0.76
N HIS A 77 3.81 3.82 -1.20
CA HIS A 77 3.35 2.92 -2.26
C HIS A 77 3.35 3.68 -3.58
N LEU A 78 4.09 3.18 -4.54
CA LEU A 78 4.38 3.90 -5.78
C LEU A 78 3.43 3.57 -6.93
N GLY A 79 2.38 2.81 -6.68
CA GLY A 79 1.35 2.54 -7.67
C GLY A 79 0.92 1.09 -7.75
N ASP A 80 -0.17 0.84 -8.48
CA ASP A 80 -0.75 -0.48 -8.69
C ASP A 80 -1.02 -1.23 -7.38
N PHE A 81 -1.70 -0.55 -6.47
CA PHE A 81 -1.99 -1.08 -5.15
C PHE A 81 -3.10 -2.11 -5.17
N CYS A 82 -4.26 -1.76 -5.70
CA CYS A 82 -5.48 -2.56 -5.59
C CYS A 82 -6.37 -2.34 -6.79
N LEU A 83 -6.93 -3.41 -7.33
CA LEU A 83 -7.94 -3.35 -8.38
C LEU A 83 -9.31 -3.26 -7.74
N GLY A 84 -10.16 -2.40 -8.29
CA GLY A 84 -11.54 -2.23 -7.83
C GLY A 84 -11.81 -0.83 -7.32
N GLY A 85 -12.99 -0.65 -6.76
CA GLY A 85 -13.45 0.62 -6.24
C GLY A 85 -13.17 0.79 -4.75
N SER A 86 -13.91 1.73 -4.15
CA SER A 86 -13.70 2.09 -2.74
C SER A 86 -13.94 0.94 -1.77
N ALA A 87 -14.87 0.03 -2.10
CA ALA A 87 -15.15 -1.11 -1.23
C ALA A 87 -13.96 -2.06 -1.15
N GLU A 88 -13.35 -2.36 -2.28
CA GLU A 88 -12.18 -3.24 -2.36
C GLU A 88 -10.97 -2.62 -1.67
N TRP A 89 -10.73 -1.34 -1.90
CA TRP A 89 -9.66 -0.61 -1.23
C TRP A 89 -9.86 -0.58 0.28
N THR A 90 -11.06 -0.29 0.73
CA THR A 90 -11.38 -0.24 2.16
C THR A 90 -11.14 -1.58 2.83
N ASN A 91 -11.56 -2.67 2.17
CA ASN A 91 -11.35 -4.01 2.70
C ASN A 91 -9.86 -4.31 2.93
N VAL A 92 -9.02 -4.00 1.95
CA VAL A 92 -7.57 -4.21 2.08
C VAL A 92 -6.99 -3.30 3.16
N LEU A 93 -7.33 -2.01 3.12
CA LEU A 93 -6.79 -1.03 4.06
C LEU A 93 -7.16 -1.33 5.50
N ASN A 94 -8.31 -1.96 5.75
CA ASN A 94 -8.69 -2.36 7.10
C ASN A 94 -7.87 -3.52 7.65
N ARG A 95 -7.11 -4.19 6.82
CA ARG A 95 -6.39 -5.41 7.18
C ARG A 95 -4.87 -5.26 7.20
N ILE A 96 -4.32 -4.17 6.68
CA ILE A 96 -2.88 -3.92 6.68
C ILE A 96 -2.52 -2.77 7.61
N GLU A 97 -1.26 -2.72 8.04
CA GLU A 97 -0.73 -1.58 8.77
C GLU A 97 -0.52 -0.42 7.79
N TRP A 98 -1.34 0.62 7.89
CA TRP A 98 -1.35 1.67 6.87
C TRP A 98 -1.46 3.09 7.39
N GLU A 99 -1.40 3.30 8.70
CA GLU A 99 -1.59 4.63 9.27
C GLU A 99 -0.64 5.67 8.70
N ASN A 100 0.55 5.25 8.31
CA ASN A 100 1.54 6.12 7.69
C ASN A 100 1.79 5.70 6.23
N LEU A 101 0.75 5.30 5.54
CA LEU A 101 0.84 4.94 4.13
C LEU A 101 0.68 6.18 3.26
N SER A 102 1.67 6.41 2.41
CA SER A 102 1.61 7.42 1.36
C SER A 102 1.51 6.72 0.01
N TYR A 103 0.50 7.07 -0.75
CA TYR A 103 0.26 6.48 -2.06
C TYR A 103 0.52 7.48 -3.16
N CYS A 104 1.39 7.10 -4.08
CA CYS A 104 1.74 7.92 -5.23
C CYS A 104 1.06 7.35 -6.46
N ARG A 105 0.07 8.07 -6.97
CA ARG A 105 -0.65 7.67 -8.17
C ARG A 105 -0.03 8.37 -9.36
N GLU A 106 0.27 7.61 -10.39
CA GLU A 106 0.74 8.22 -11.63
C GLU A 106 -0.39 8.95 -12.33
N PRO A 107 -0.08 10.09 -12.94
CA PRO A 107 -1.07 10.87 -13.66
C PRO A 107 -1.63 10.15 -14.88
#